data_d2fee246febb5877630e4d9d4240e007
#
_entry.id   d2fee246febb5877630e4d9d4240e007
#
_cell.length_a   1.000
_cell.length_b   1.000
_cell.length_c   1.000
_cell.angle_alpha   90.00
_cell.angle_beta   90.00
_cell.angle_gamma   90.00
#
_symmetry.space_group_name_H-M   'P 1'
#
loop_
_entity.id
_entity.type
_entity.pdbx_description
1 polymer ?
#
loop_
_entity_poly.entity_id
_entity_poly.type
_entity_poly.pdbx_seq_one_letter_code
_entity_poly.pdbx_strand_id
1 'polypeptide(L)'
;NLLLSLLPALSLSSCRKFRSDPEKITMRPRIFLEGAAPIPILDEYDVRLVQLGTIANIMTEEPNDRMFALWFSFDRRSAMTLQKETVRNVGKRLHLVIGGEIVGVHPIEGGITDGVLPFVLSANMPEENAVYLYNELSTSLVHIRAEFESKKG
;
A
#
# COMPACT_ATOMS: atom_id res chain seq x y z
N ASN A 1 -6.61 37.84 31.04
CA ASN A 1 -6.54 38.18 29.63
C ASN A 1 -5.36 37.57 28.93
N LEU A 2 -4.29 37.21 29.64
CA LEU A 2 -3.17 36.47 29.09
C LEU A 2 -3.55 35.09 28.65
N LEU A 3 -4.52 34.44 29.30
CA LEU A 3 -5.01 33.11 28.96
C LEU A 3 -5.71 33.10 27.61
N LEU A 4 -6.42 34.17 27.26
CA LEU A 4 -7.11 34.25 25.96
C LEU A 4 -6.15 34.40 24.78
N SER A 5 -4.99 35.02 25.00
CA SER A 5 -3.99 35.18 23.94
C SER A 5 -3.19 33.91 23.65
N LEU A 6 -3.13 32.98 24.60
CA LEU A 6 -2.45 31.71 24.41
C LEU A 6 -3.23 30.68 23.56
N LEU A 7 -4.56 30.72 23.65
CA LEU A 7 -5.43 29.80 22.94
C LEU A 7 -5.27 29.87 21.41
N PRO A 8 -5.23 31.05 20.77
CA PRO A 8 -5.00 31.13 19.33
C PRO A 8 -3.63 30.59 18.90
N ALA A 9 -2.60 30.78 19.72
CA ALA A 9 -1.28 30.27 19.43
C ALA A 9 -1.23 28.75 19.42
N LEU A 10 -1.93 28.09 20.34
CA LEU A 10 -2.05 26.64 20.40
C LEU A 10 -2.81 26.10 19.19
N SER A 11 -3.88 26.78 18.79
CA SER A 11 -4.65 26.39 17.60
C SER A 11 -3.81 26.47 16.33
N LEU A 12 -2.99 27.48 16.17
CA LEU A 12 -2.11 27.65 15.02
C LEU A 12 -1.04 26.55 14.96
N SER A 13 -0.51 26.13 16.10
CA SER A 13 0.50 25.06 16.11
C SER A 13 -0.10 23.71 15.69
N SER A 14 -1.38 23.45 15.95
CA SER A 14 -2.05 22.22 15.54
C SER A 14 -2.34 22.14 14.04
N CYS A 15 -2.26 23.28 13.33
CA CYS A 15 -2.51 23.34 11.89
C CYS A 15 -1.25 23.17 11.04
N ARG A 16 -0.11 22.86 11.62
CA ARG A 16 1.11 22.64 10.87
C ARG A 16 1.00 21.40 9.99
N LYS A 17 1.35 21.57 8.72
CA LYS A 17 1.42 20.43 7.81
C LYS A 17 2.52 19.48 8.23
N PHE A 18 2.25 18.19 8.10
CA PHE A 18 3.24 17.14 8.30
C PHE A 18 4.36 17.28 7.26
N ARG A 19 5.60 17.22 7.71
CA ARG A 19 6.76 17.30 6.82
C ARG A 19 7.30 15.91 6.55
N SER A 20 7.60 15.65 5.28
CA SER A 20 8.25 14.41 4.88
C SER A 20 9.67 14.35 5.47
N ASP A 21 10.02 13.17 5.98
CA ASP A 21 11.39 12.84 6.36
C ASP A 21 11.85 11.73 5.39
N PRO A 22 12.72 12.04 4.42
CA PRO A 22 13.18 11.05 3.45
C PRO A 22 13.87 9.84 4.08
N GLU A 23 14.49 10.01 5.25
CA GLU A 23 15.18 8.91 5.94
C GLU A 23 14.19 7.86 6.47
N LYS A 24 12.93 8.23 6.65
CA LYS A 24 11.88 7.33 7.10
C LYS A 24 11.19 6.59 5.96
N ILE A 25 11.53 6.92 4.72
CA ILE A 25 11.05 6.19 3.55
C ILE A 25 12.02 5.03 3.30
N THR A 26 11.75 3.90 3.92
CA THR A 26 12.57 2.70 3.79
C THR A 26 12.05 1.76 2.72
N MET A 27 10.78 1.91 2.33
CA MET A 27 10.11 1.06 1.34
C MET A 27 9.32 1.91 0.36
N ARG A 28 9.48 1.61 -0.94
CA ARG A 28 8.69 2.23 -2.01
C ARG A 28 8.00 1.12 -2.79
N PRO A 29 6.71 0.84 -2.48
CA PRO A 29 6.00 -0.24 -3.14
C PRO A 29 5.67 0.11 -4.58
N ARG A 30 5.85 -0.85 -5.47
CA ARG A 30 5.48 -0.74 -6.88
C ARG A 30 4.76 -2.00 -7.31
N ILE A 31 3.78 -1.85 -8.17
CA ILE A 31 2.92 -2.94 -8.59
C ILE A 31 3.13 -3.19 -10.08
N PHE A 32 3.55 -4.41 -10.40
CA PHE A 32 3.85 -4.83 -11.77
C PHE A 32 2.87 -5.90 -12.22
N LEU A 33 2.54 -5.87 -13.49
CA LEU A 33 1.80 -6.95 -14.14
C LEU A 33 2.79 -8.01 -14.66
N GLU A 34 2.53 -9.26 -14.33
CA GLU A 34 3.32 -10.40 -14.79
C GLU A 34 3.40 -10.42 -16.32
N GLY A 35 4.63 -10.58 -16.82
CA GLY A 35 4.87 -10.71 -18.26
C GLY A 35 4.76 -9.42 -19.07
N ALA A 36 4.47 -8.29 -18.42
CA ALA A 36 4.40 -6.99 -19.08
C ALA A 36 5.78 -6.29 -19.08
N ALA A 37 5.81 -5.10 -19.68
CA ALA A 37 7.02 -4.27 -19.70
C ALA A 37 7.49 -3.93 -18.28
N PRO A 38 8.78 -3.59 -18.08
CA PRO A 38 9.33 -3.32 -16.74
C PRO A 38 8.88 -1.97 -16.16
N ILE A 39 7.66 -1.55 -16.46
CA ILE A 39 7.06 -0.32 -15.94
C ILE A 39 5.94 -0.71 -14.99
N PRO A 40 5.92 -0.19 -13.76
CA PRO A 40 4.83 -0.51 -12.85
C PRO A 40 3.51 0.07 -13.35
N ILE A 41 2.41 -0.66 -13.12
CA ILE A 41 1.08 -0.15 -13.43
C ILE A 41 0.61 0.85 -12.37
N LEU A 42 1.09 0.68 -11.14
CA LEU A 42 0.85 1.59 -10.02
C LEU A 42 2.15 1.70 -9.21
N ASP A 43 2.37 2.85 -8.60
CA ASP A 43 3.56 3.10 -7.80
C ASP A 43 3.21 3.59 -6.39
N GLU A 44 4.23 3.96 -5.64
CA GLU A 44 4.10 4.40 -4.25
C GLU A 44 3.19 5.60 -4.06
N TYR A 45 3.05 6.46 -5.07
CA TYR A 45 2.22 7.67 -5.00
C TYR A 45 0.73 7.37 -5.19
N ASP A 46 0.41 6.20 -5.74
CA ASP A 46 -0.98 5.78 -5.95
C ASP A 46 -1.61 5.17 -4.70
N VAL A 47 -0.79 4.72 -3.76
CA VAL A 47 -1.26 4.01 -2.57
C VAL A 47 -1.80 5.00 -1.55
N ARG A 48 -3.03 4.76 -1.11
CA ARG A 48 -3.69 5.59 -0.11
C ARG A 48 -3.54 5.01 1.29
N LEU A 49 -3.71 3.71 1.41
CA LEU A 49 -3.73 3.01 2.70
C LEU A 49 -3.27 1.57 2.49
N VAL A 50 -2.58 1.04 3.49
CA VAL A 50 -2.25 -0.38 3.57
C VAL A 50 -2.72 -0.93 4.89
N GLN A 51 -3.25 -2.15 4.89
CA GLN A 51 -3.68 -2.86 6.09
C GLN A 51 -3.13 -4.28 6.06
N LEU A 52 -2.73 -4.77 7.21
CA LEU A 52 -2.32 -6.17 7.36
C LEU A 52 -3.55 -7.00 7.72
N GLY A 53 -3.73 -8.10 7.04
CA GLY A 53 -4.80 -9.03 7.30
C GLY A 53 -4.42 -10.45 6.93
N THR A 54 -5.41 -11.31 6.86
CA THR A 54 -5.22 -12.69 6.43
C THR A 54 -6.17 -13.01 5.30
N ILE A 55 -5.80 -14.01 4.51
CA ILE A 55 -6.62 -14.52 3.43
C ILE A 55 -6.56 -16.06 3.47
N ALA A 56 -7.64 -16.71 3.05
CA ALA A 56 -7.67 -18.17 3.00
C ALA A 56 -6.59 -18.69 2.05
N ASN A 57 -5.87 -19.73 2.46
CA ASN A 57 -4.90 -20.37 1.59
C ASN A 57 -5.64 -21.31 0.64
N ILE A 58 -5.80 -20.88 -0.61
CA ILE A 58 -6.52 -21.65 -1.63
C ILE A 58 -5.75 -22.87 -2.10
N MET A 59 -4.47 -22.98 -1.73
CA MET A 59 -3.62 -24.12 -2.11
C MET A 59 -3.78 -25.31 -1.17
N THR A 60 -4.49 -25.13 -0.04
CA THR A 60 -4.78 -26.22 0.91
C THR A 60 -6.29 -26.37 1.06
N GLU A 61 -6.72 -27.60 1.38
CA GLU A 61 -8.12 -27.89 1.64
C GLU A 61 -8.54 -27.58 3.11
N GLU A 62 -7.59 -27.11 3.91
CA GLU A 62 -7.80 -26.79 5.31
C GLU A 62 -8.51 -25.43 5.45
N PRO A 63 -9.77 -25.40 5.98
CA PRO A 63 -10.51 -24.13 6.05
C PRO A 63 -9.88 -23.08 6.97
N ASN A 64 -9.05 -23.52 7.92
CA ASN A 64 -8.40 -22.63 8.88
C ASN A 64 -6.99 -22.24 8.48
N ASP A 65 -6.49 -22.73 7.35
CA ASP A 65 -5.17 -22.38 6.86
C ASP A 65 -5.25 -21.01 6.18
N ARG A 66 -4.63 -20.01 6.80
CA ARG A 66 -4.66 -18.64 6.33
C ARG A 66 -3.24 -18.14 6.12
N MET A 67 -3.10 -17.31 5.12
CA MET A 67 -1.85 -16.61 4.80
C MET A 67 -1.98 -15.14 5.15
N PHE A 68 -0.88 -14.51 5.49
CA PHE A 68 -0.87 -13.06 5.66
C PHE A 68 -1.02 -12.39 4.31
N ALA A 69 -1.73 -11.27 4.31
CA ALA A 69 -1.92 -10.44 3.13
C ALA A 69 -1.81 -8.97 3.49
N LEU A 70 -1.27 -8.19 2.57
CA LEU A 70 -1.29 -6.74 2.64
C LEU A 70 -2.40 -6.23 1.73
N TRP A 71 -3.36 -5.53 2.32
CA TRP A 71 -4.53 -4.98 1.63
C TRP A 71 -4.25 -3.52 1.30
N PHE A 72 -4.09 -3.24 0.01
CA PHE A 72 -3.82 -1.90 -0.50
C PHE A 72 -5.11 -1.23 -0.94
N SER A 73 -5.29 0.03 -0.56
CA SER A 73 -6.35 0.88 -1.07
C SER A 73 -5.72 2.01 -1.88
N PHE A 74 -6.37 2.37 -2.98
CA PHE A 74 -5.87 3.36 -3.92
C PHE A 74 -6.81 4.55 -4.00
N ASP A 75 -6.28 5.69 -4.45
CA ASP A 75 -7.13 6.83 -4.76
C ASP A 75 -8.03 6.50 -5.98
N ARG A 76 -9.02 7.35 -6.23
CA ARG A 76 -10.02 7.09 -7.26
C ARG A 76 -9.41 6.90 -8.65
N ARG A 77 -8.45 7.72 -9.01
CA ARG A 77 -7.81 7.65 -10.34
C ARG A 77 -7.03 6.35 -10.50
N SER A 78 -6.26 5.98 -9.50
CA SER A 78 -5.47 4.75 -9.49
C SER A 78 -6.37 3.52 -9.44
N ALA A 79 -7.49 3.59 -8.72
CA ALA A 79 -8.50 2.53 -8.70
C ALA A 79 -9.07 2.26 -10.09
N MET A 80 -9.28 3.31 -10.90
CA MET A 80 -9.72 3.16 -12.29
C MET A 80 -8.68 2.45 -13.14
N THR A 81 -7.41 2.80 -12.98
CA THR A 81 -6.30 2.11 -13.65
C THR A 81 -6.26 0.64 -13.26
N LEU A 82 -6.39 0.35 -11.97
CA LEU A 82 -6.41 -1.02 -11.46
C LEU A 82 -7.57 -1.83 -12.07
N GLN A 83 -8.76 -1.26 -12.13
CA GLN A 83 -9.92 -1.92 -12.74
C GLN A 83 -9.64 -2.26 -14.21
N LYS A 84 -9.17 -1.29 -14.97
CA LYS A 84 -8.86 -1.46 -16.39
C LYS A 84 -7.83 -2.57 -16.61
N GLU A 85 -6.75 -2.55 -15.86
CA GLU A 85 -5.68 -3.54 -16.02
C GLU A 85 -6.11 -4.94 -15.58
N THR A 86 -6.90 -5.05 -14.51
CA THR A 86 -7.34 -6.36 -14.02
C THR A 86 -8.40 -6.99 -14.91
N VAL A 87 -9.30 -6.20 -15.48
CA VAL A 87 -10.30 -6.72 -16.45
C VAL A 87 -9.62 -7.34 -17.67
N ARG A 88 -8.54 -6.74 -18.15
CA ARG A 88 -7.81 -7.19 -19.34
C ARG A 88 -6.89 -8.39 -19.10
N ASN A 89 -6.53 -8.65 -17.86
CA ASN A 89 -5.44 -9.55 -17.53
C ASN A 89 -5.85 -10.67 -16.56
N VAL A 90 -7.10 -11.12 -16.66
CA VAL A 90 -7.59 -12.27 -15.89
C VAL A 90 -6.72 -13.49 -16.21
N GLY A 91 -6.30 -14.22 -15.19
CA GLY A 91 -5.41 -15.36 -15.29
C GLY A 91 -3.94 -15.04 -15.11
N LYS A 92 -3.56 -13.77 -15.14
CA LYS A 92 -2.21 -13.32 -14.82
C LYS A 92 -2.12 -12.93 -13.34
N ARG A 93 -0.92 -12.51 -12.92
CA ARG A 93 -0.66 -12.10 -11.53
C ARG A 93 -0.15 -10.67 -11.48
N LEU A 94 -0.52 -9.97 -10.40
CA LEU A 94 0.11 -8.72 -10.03
C LEU A 94 1.17 -9.00 -8.97
N HIS A 95 2.32 -8.36 -9.12
CA HIS A 95 3.43 -8.50 -8.19
C HIS A 95 3.65 -7.21 -7.42
N LEU A 96 3.69 -7.32 -6.09
CA LEU A 96 4.12 -6.23 -5.22
C LEU A 96 5.63 -6.31 -5.09
N VAL A 97 6.33 -5.29 -5.57
CA VAL A 97 7.79 -5.23 -5.56
C VAL A 97 8.23 -4.12 -4.62
N ILE A 98 9.11 -4.46 -3.70
CA ILE A 98 9.72 -3.52 -2.76
C ILE A 98 11.22 -3.81 -2.75
N GLY A 99 12.03 -2.78 -3.03
CA GLY A 99 13.49 -2.94 -3.04
C GLY A 99 13.99 -3.91 -4.13
N GLY A 100 13.27 -4.02 -5.23
CA GLY A 100 13.62 -4.93 -6.32
C GLY A 100 13.20 -6.38 -6.11
N GLU A 101 12.53 -6.70 -5.01
CA GLU A 101 12.09 -8.06 -4.69
C GLU A 101 10.57 -8.17 -4.68
N ILE A 102 10.06 -9.30 -5.18
CA ILE A 102 8.63 -9.60 -5.12
C ILE A 102 8.29 -10.05 -3.70
N VAL A 103 7.53 -9.23 -2.98
CA VAL A 103 7.13 -9.51 -1.59
C VAL A 103 5.69 -9.99 -1.47
N GLY A 104 4.89 -9.80 -2.50
CA GLY A 104 3.50 -10.22 -2.50
C GLY A 104 2.99 -10.49 -3.91
N VAL A 105 1.94 -11.29 -4.01
CA VAL A 105 1.34 -11.71 -5.28
C VAL A 105 -0.17 -11.62 -5.17
N HIS A 106 -0.81 -11.16 -6.25
CA HIS A 106 -2.26 -11.19 -6.38
C HIS A 106 -2.63 -11.90 -7.68
N PRO A 107 -3.21 -13.11 -7.62
CA PRO A 107 -3.75 -13.77 -8.81
C PRO A 107 -5.01 -13.01 -9.29
N ILE A 108 -5.04 -12.59 -10.53
CA ILE A 108 -6.18 -11.83 -11.09
C ILE A 108 -7.27 -12.82 -11.50
N GLU A 109 -8.35 -12.85 -10.74
CA GLU A 109 -9.51 -13.70 -11.01
C GLU A 109 -10.64 -12.93 -11.71
N GLY A 110 -10.62 -11.61 -11.64
CA GLY A 110 -11.60 -10.74 -12.27
C GLY A 110 -11.21 -9.29 -12.08
N GLY A 111 -12.02 -8.38 -12.62
CA GLY A 111 -11.79 -6.95 -12.48
C GLY A 111 -11.96 -6.50 -11.03
N ILE A 112 -11.03 -5.70 -10.55
CA ILE A 112 -11.11 -5.10 -9.21
C ILE A 112 -11.81 -3.76 -9.33
N THR A 113 -13.02 -3.68 -8.77
CA THR A 113 -13.89 -2.51 -8.92
C THR A 113 -13.97 -1.61 -7.68
N ASP A 114 -13.54 -2.12 -6.53
CA ASP A 114 -13.63 -1.41 -5.24
C ASP A 114 -12.36 -0.66 -4.86
N GLY A 115 -11.32 -0.73 -5.70
CA GLY A 115 -10.04 -0.06 -5.43
C GLY A 115 -9.24 -0.68 -4.29
N VAL A 116 -9.52 -1.93 -3.94
CA VAL A 116 -8.83 -2.66 -2.87
C VAL A 116 -8.14 -3.88 -3.46
N LEU A 117 -6.86 -4.01 -3.18
CA LEU A 117 -6.02 -5.04 -3.76
C LEU A 117 -5.25 -5.79 -2.67
N PRO A 118 -5.57 -7.06 -2.40
CA PRO A 118 -4.81 -7.87 -1.46
C PRO A 118 -3.61 -8.51 -2.15
N PHE A 119 -2.44 -8.37 -1.55
CA PHE A 119 -1.24 -9.11 -1.94
C PHE A 119 -0.97 -10.20 -0.92
N VAL A 120 -0.97 -11.44 -1.36
CA VAL A 120 -0.65 -12.58 -0.50
C VAL A 120 0.86 -12.63 -0.29
N LEU A 121 1.27 -12.72 0.96
CA LEU A 121 2.66 -12.83 1.35
C LEU A 121 3.11 -14.31 1.31
N SER A 122 4.40 -14.56 1.54
CA SER A 122 4.92 -15.93 1.55
C SER A 122 4.14 -16.83 2.53
N ALA A 123 3.85 -18.07 2.09
CA ALA A 123 3.10 -19.05 2.90
C ALA A 123 3.74 -19.34 4.26
N ASN A 124 5.06 -19.25 4.33
CA ASN A 124 5.82 -19.58 5.54
C ASN A 124 6.29 -18.34 6.31
N MET A 125 5.72 -17.17 6.01
CA MET A 125 6.14 -15.94 6.68
C MET A 125 5.70 -15.95 8.15
N PRO A 126 6.63 -15.79 9.10
CA PRO A 126 6.25 -15.61 10.50
C PRO A 126 5.44 -14.33 10.69
N GLU A 127 4.50 -14.35 11.65
CA GLU A 127 3.66 -13.19 11.95
C GLU A 127 4.49 -11.95 12.25
N GLU A 128 5.55 -12.09 13.02
CA GLU A 128 6.44 -10.97 13.36
C GLU A 128 7.06 -10.30 12.13
N ASN A 129 7.37 -11.08 11.10
CA ASN A 129 7.91 -10.56 9.84
C ASN A 129 6.83 -9.82 9.05
N ALA A 130 5.60 -10.33 9.03
CA ALA A 130 4.48 -9.66 8.37
C ALA A 130 4.16 -8.33 9.07
N VAL A 131 4.18 -8.31 10.40
CA VAL A 131 3.96 -7.09 11.19
C VAL A 131 5.07 -6.08 10.95
N TYR A 132 6.32 -6.53 10.90
CA TYR A 132 7.46 -5.66 10.60
C TYR A 132 7.32 -5.02 9.22
N LEU A 133 7.02 -5.83 8.22
CA LEU A 133 6.82 -5.35 6.84
C LEU A 133 5.70 -4.31 6.79
N TYR A 134 4.58 -4.60 7.43
CA TYR A 134 3.44 -3.69 7.50
C TYR A 134 3.80 -2.35 8.16
N ASN A 135 4.49 -2.40 9.30
CA ASN A 135 4.86 -1.19 10.04
C ASN A 135 5.83 -0.32 9.24
N GLU A 136 6.86 -0.92 8.64
CA GLU A 136 7.82 -0.20 7.82
C GLU A 136 7.15 0.42 6.58
N LEU A 137 6.28 -0.34 5.94
CA LEU A 137 5.56 0.12 4.76
C LEU A 137 4.59 1.26 5.11
N SER A 138 3.86 1.13 6.21
CA SER A 138 2.93 2.17 6.66
C SER A 138 3.65 3.47 6.98
N THR A 139 4.79 3.41 7.67
CA THR A 139 5.61 4.58 7.97
C THR A 139 6.12 5.22 6.68
N SER A 140 6.64 4.40 5.77
CA SER A 140 7.12 4.89 4.47
C SER A 140 6.02 5.62 3.71
N LEU A 141 4.81 5.06 3.66
CA LEU A 141 3.70 5.65 2.91
C LEU A 141 3.26 7.00 3.46
N VAL A 142 3.29 7.20 4.78
CA VAL A 142 3.00 8.51 5.39
C VAL A 142 3.97 9.57 4.87
N HIS A 143 5.25 9.25 4.84
CA HIS A 143 6.29 10.18 4.40
C HIS A 143 6.31 10.35 2.88
N ILE A 144 6.01 9.31 2.12
CA ILE A 144 5.86 9.37 0.66
C ILE A 144 4.72 10.31 0.28
N ARG A 145 3.59 10.21 0.95
CA ARG A 145 2.46 11.10 0.69
C ARG A 145 2.80 12.55 1.00
N ALA A 146 3.48 12.82 2.09
CA ALA A 146 3.93 14.17 2.43
C ALA A 146 4.94 14.69 1.40
N GLU A 147 5.84 13.84 0.91
CA GLU A 147 6.77 14.17 -0.18
C GLU A 147 6.01 14.57 -1.44
N PHE A 148 5.02 13.78 -1.83
CA PHE A 148 4.20 14.01 -3.03
C PHE A 148 3.42 15.33 -2.93
N GLU A 149 2.80 15.60 -1.79
CA GLU A 149 2.03 16.83 -1.57
C GLU A 149 2.92 18.07 -1.56
N SER A 150 4.15 17.96 -1.04
CA SER A 150 5.10 19.08 -1.06
C SER A 150 5.54 19.45 -2.47
N LYS A 151 5.59 18.48 -3.39
CA LYS A 151 5.94 18.72 -4.80
C LYS A 151 4.82 19.36 -5.59
N LYS A 152 3.58 19.24 -5.14
CA LYS A 152 2.42 19.88 -5.77
C LYS A 152 2.31 21.37 -5.46
N GLY A 153 2.83 21.77 -4.31
CA GLY A 153 2.83 23.17 -3.90
C GLY A 153 4.10 23.87 -4.28
#